data_a78864ea86875dd3cd1a3967545c678f
#
_entry.id   a78864ea86875dd3cd1a3967545c678f
#
_cell.length_a   1.000
_cell.length_b   1.000
_cell.length_c   1.000
_cell.angle_alpha   90.00
_cell.angle_beta   90.00
_cell.angle_gamma   90.00
#
_symmetry.space_group_name_H-M   'P 1'
#
loop_
_entity.id
_entity.type
_entity.pdbx_description
1 polymer ?
#
loop_
_entity_poly.entity_id
_entity_poly.type
_entity_poly.pdbx_seq_one_letter_code
_entity_poly.pdbx_strand_id
1 'polypeptide(L)'
;MTSKNTKRFDDVRPGETLPALAIPITVGLVTGGAIATRDYFPGHHDLNAAQALGSPHIFMNILTTNGLVQRYVEAWAGPEARFASLKIKLGAPNYPGDCMTFNGAVTHQDPATRTVEITLSGKNSMGNHVTGTVALVLP
;
A
#
# COMPACT_ATOMS: atom_id res chain seq x y z
N MET A 1 2.47 -7.35 -11.86
CA MET A 1 1.47 -7.82 -12.84
C MET A 1 0.15 -7.99 -12.13
N THR A 2 -0.90 -7.40 -12.63
CA THR A 2 -2.26 -7.67 -12.18
C THR A 2 -2.63 -9.10 -12.58
N SER A 3 -3.19 -9.87 -11.66
CA SER A 3 -3.75 -11.18 -12.00
C SER A 3 -4.84 -10.98 -13.06
N LYS A 4 -4.78 -11.73 -14.17
CA LYS A 4 -5.82 -11.68 -15.19
C LYS A 4 -7.12 -12.35 -14.71
N ASN A 5 -7.04 -13.19 -13.71
CA ASN A 5 -8.17 -13.89 -13.11
C ASN A 5 -8.31 -13.49 -11.65
N THR A 6 -9.54 -13.20 -11.25
CA THR A 6 -9.85 -12.93 -9.86
C THR A 6 -9.73 -14.20 -9.01
N LYS A 7 -9.16 -14.09 -7.84
CA LYS A 7 -9.19 -15.15 -6.83
C LYS A 7 -10.63 -15.44 -6.41
N ARG A 8 -10.95 -16.71 -6.27
CA ARG A 8 -12.25 -17.11 -5.73
C ARG A 8 -12.13 -17.34 -4.23
N PHE A 9 -13.18 -16.98 -3.50
CA PHE A 9 -13.20 -17.14 -2.05
C PHE A 9 -12.84 -18.58 -1.63
N ASP A 10 -13.39 -19.58 -2.32
CA ASP A 10 -13.21 -20.98 -1.98
C ASP A 10 -11.79 -21.51 -2.21
N ASP A 11 -10.98 -20.81 -2.99
CA ASP A 11 -9.60 -21.19 -3.29
C ASP A 11 -8.59 -20.54 -2.34
N VAL A 12 -9.01 -19.59 -1.50
CA VAL A 12 -8.15 -18.87 -0.56
C VAL A 12 -8.18 -19.54 0.80
N ARG A 13 -7.04 -19.55 1.50
CA ARG A 13 -6.94 -20.11 2.85
C ARG A 13 -6.25 -19.13 3.81
N PRO A 14 -6.66 -19.13 5.10
CA PRO A 14 -5.89 -18.42 6.13
C PRO A 14 -4.44 -18.90 6.15
N GLY A 15 -3.49 -17.94 6.26
CA GLY A 15 -2.07 -18.21 6.18
C GLY A 15 -1.50 -18.15 4.76
N GLU A 16 -2.30 -18.06 3.72
CA GLU A 16 -1.81 -17.82 2.36
C GLU A 16 -1.07 -16.50 2.31
N THR A 17 0.17 -16.49 1.82
CA THR A 17 0.97 -15.29 1.67
C THR A 17 0.78 -14.66 0.29
N LEU A 18 0.73 -13.34 0.24
CA LEU A 18 0.77 -12.60 -1.01
C LEU A 18 2.21 -12.52 -1.51
N PRO A 19 2.45 -12.55 -2.83
CA PRO A 19 3.78 -12.28 -3.37
C PRO A 19 4.31 -10.93 -2.89
N ALA A 20 5.58 -10.87 -2.50
CA ALA A 20 6.22 -9.61 -2.11
C ALA A 20 6.25 -8.64 -3.30
N LEU A 21 6.07 -7.35 -3.04
CA LEU A 21 6.14 -6.31 -4.05
C LEU A 21 7.11 -5.22 -3.60
N ALA A 22 8.22 -5.09 -4.32
CA ALA A 22 9.19 -4.01 -4.12
C ALA A 22 8.83 -2.79 -4.96
N ILE A 23 8.79 -1.64 -4.32
CA ILE A 23 8.47 -0.35 -4.96
C ILE A 23 9.64 0.59 -4.74
N PRO A 24 10.40 0.93 -5.80
CA PRO A 24 11.40 1.99 -5.72
C PRO A 24 10.72 3.33 -5.41
N ILE A 25 11.20 4.02 -4.41
CA ILE A 25 10.70 5.34 -4.04
C ILE A 25 11.49 6.38 -4.83
N THR A 26 10.81 7.02 -5.77
CA THR A 26 11.41 8.04 -6.66
C THR A 26 10.84 9.41 -6.38
N VAL A 27 11.54 10.46 -6.78
CA VAL A 27 11.00 11.82 -6.76
C VAL A 27 9.70 11.89 -7.56
N GLY A 28 9.66 11.25 -8.72
CA GLY A 28 8.46 11.22 -9.57
C GLY A 28 7.27 10.55 -8.89
N LEU A 29 7.47 9.44 -8.16
CA LEU A 29 6.41 8.77 -7.42
C LEU A 29 5.89 9.66 -6.28
N VAL A 30 6.78 10.23 -5.49
CA VAL A 30 6.42 11.08 -4.33
C VAL A 30 5.68 12.33 -4.80
N THR A 31 6.26 13.06 -5.75
CA THR A 31 5.66 14.30 -6.30
C THR A 31 4.40 14.00 -7.11
N GLY A 32 4.45 13.01 -7.99
CA GLY A 32 3.32 12.63 -8.84
C GLY A 32 2.13 12.12 -8.05
N GLY A 33 2.38 11.32 -7.01
CA GLY A 33 1.34 10.83 -6.09
C GLY A 33 0.66 11.98 -5.33
N ALA A 34 1.43 12.94 -4.85
CA ALA A 34 0.88 14.13 -4.19
C ALA A 34 -0.01 14.94 -5.14
N ILE A 35 0.46 15.23 -6.35
CA ILE A 35 -0.30 15.99 -7.35
C ILE A 35 -1.56 15.23 -7.78
N ALA A 36 -1.45 13.92 -8.04
CA ALA A 36 -2.57 13.09 -8.45
C ALA A 36 -3.68 13.03 -7.39
N THR A 37 -3.32 13.16 -6.12
CA THR A 37 -4.26 13.17 -4.98
C THR A 37 -4.65 14.57 -4.55
N ARG A 38 -4.24 15.60 -5.29
CA ARG A 38 -4.49 17.03 -4.99
C ARG A 38 -3.96 17.47 -3.63
N ASP A 39 -2.89 16.88 -3.19
CA ASP A 39 -2.18 17.26 -1.97
C ASP A 39 -0.99 18.15 -2.35
N TYR A 40 -1.19 19.45 -2.26
CA TYR A 40 -0.20 20.45 -2.65
C TYR A 40 0.69 20.90 -1.49
N PHE A 41 0.72 20.15 -0.41
CA PHE A 41 1.60 20.44 0.71
C PHE A 41 3.06 20.42 0.27
N PRO A 42 3.84 21.50 0.50
CA PRO A 42 5.16 21.65 -0.09
C PRO A 42 6.17 20.57 0.28
N GLY A 43 6.03 19.94 1.45
CA GLY A 43 6.88 18.83 1.88
C GLY A 43 6.88 17.63 0.94
N HIS A 44 5.88 17.51 0.07
CA HIS A 44 5.77 16.39 -0.88
C HIS A 44 6.38 16.67 -2.25
N HIS A 45 6.77 17.91 -2.54
CA HIS A 45 7.24 18.27 -3.90
C HIS A 45 8.35 19.33 -3.94
N ASP A 46 8.60 20.03 -2.86
CA ASP A 46 9.61 21.09 -2.79
C ASP A 46 10.69 20.72 -1.76
N LEU A 47 11.90 20.43 -2.25
CA LEU A 47 13.01 19.99 -1.39
C LEU A 47 13.36 21.05 -0.35
N ASN A 48 13.43 22.32 -0.74
CA ASN A 48 13.79 23.39 0.18
C ASN A 48 12.74 23.58 1.28
N ALA A 49 11.46 23.48 0.90
CA ALA A 49 10.36 23.56 1.85
C ALA A 49 10.36 22.35 2.79
N ALA A 50 10.59 21.14 2.28
CA ALA A 50 10.69 19.94 3.11
C ALA A 50 11.84 20.05 4.12
N GLN A 51 13.00 20.52 3.69
CA GLN A 51 14.17 20.74 4.56
C GLN A 51 13.92 21.83 5.61
N ALA A 52 13.21 22.88 5.25
CA ALA A 52 12.79 23.92 6.21
C ALA A 52 11.85 23.39 7.30
N LEU A 53 11.11 22.32 7.01
CA LEU A 53 10.27 21.60 7.99
C LEU A 53 11.05 20.61 8.87
N GLY A 54 12.35 20.44 8.61
CA GLY A 54 13.21 19.50 9.31
C GLY A 54 13.27 18.10 8.68
N SER A 55 12.67 17.92 7.49
CA SER A 55 12.76 16.67 6.75
C SER A 55 14.03 16.65 5.89
N PRO A 56 14.77 15.52 5.80
CA PRO A 56 15.97 15.44 4.97
C PRO A 56 15.66 15.51 3.46
N HIS A 57 14.44 15.15 3.06
CA HIS A 57 14.00 15.14 1.66
C HIS A 57 12.48 15.35 1.58
N ILE A 58 11.96 15.49 0.36
CA ILE A 58 10.51 15.37 0.14
C ILE A 58 10.04 13.99 0.56
N PHE A 59 8.81 13.86 0.99
CA PHE A 59 8.28 12.59 1.51
C PHE A 59 6.89 12.28 0.95
N MET A 60 6.60 10.99 0.85
CA MET A 60 5.34 10.48 0.33
C MET A 60 4.16 10.87 1.22
N ASN A 61 3.05 11.28 0.61
CA ASN A 61 1.81 11.55 1.34
C ASN A 61 1.03 10.27 1.64
N ILE A 62 0.12 10.33 2.62
CA ILE A 62 -0.68 9.19 3.04
C ILE A 62 -1.60 8.66 1.92
N LEU A 63 -2.11 9.52 1.07
CA LEU A 63 -3.00 9.13 -0.03
C LEU A 63 -2.28 8.28 -1.06
N THR A 64 -1.02 8.57 -1.36
CA THR A 64 -0.18 7.71 -2.21
C THR A 64 0.04 6.36 -1.54
N THR A 65 0.33 6.33 -0.25
CA THR A 65 0.50 5.08 0.50
C THR A 65 -0.78 4.24 0.47
N ASN A 66 -1.96 4.84 0.67
CA ASN A 66 -3.25 4.16 0.53
C ASN A 66 -3.41 3.52 -0.85
N GLY A 67 -3.11 4.27 -1.91
CA GLY A 67 -3.18 3.77 -3.28
C GLY A 67 -2.22 2.61 -3.55
N LEU A 68 -1.01 2.67 -2.99
CA LEU A 68 -0.03 1.58 -3.11
C LEU A 68 -0.46 0.32 -2.36
N VAL A 69 -1.06 0.45 -1.19
CA VAL A 69 -1.65 -0.66 -0.43
C VAL A 69 -2.76 -1.33 -1.24
N GLN A 70 -3.68 -0.53 -1.80
CA GLN A 70 -4.74 -1.05 -2.66
C GLN A 70 -4.16 -1.77 -3.88
N ARG A 71 -3.20 -1.18 -4.57
CA ARG A 71 -2.51 -1.79 -5.72
C ARG A 71 -1.91 -3.14 -5.37
N TYR A 72 -1.24 -3.24 -4.21
CA TYR A 72 -0.61 -4.47 -3.75
C TYR A 72 -1.64 -5.61 -3.57
N VAL A 73 -2.73 -5.32 -2.90
CA VAL A 73 -3.79 -6.31 -2.63
C VAL A 73 -4.57 -6.64 -3.91
N GLU A 74 -4.89 -5.64 -4.73
CA GLU A 74 -5.60 -5.83 -6.01
C GLU A 74 -4.80 -6.68 -7.00
N ALA A 75 -3.49 -6.54 -7.05
CA ALA A 75 -2.61 -7.34 -7.89
C ALA A 75 -2.69 -8.84 -7.56
N TRP A 76 -2.90 -9.18 -6.27
CA TRP A 76 -3.12 -10.54 -5.82
C TRP A 76 -4.57 -10.99 -6.01
N ALA A 77 -5.53 -10.16 -5.62
CA ALA A 77 -6.95 -10.53 -5.57
C ALA A 77 -7.60 -10.61 -6.95
N GLY A 78 -7.20 -9.73 -7.87
CA GLY A 78 -7.77 -9.64 -9.21
C GLY A 78 -8.92 -8.62 -9.33
N PRO A 79 -9.40 -8.38 -10.58
CA PRO A 79 -10.23 -7.22 -10.90
C PRO A 79 -11.67 -7.27 -10.37
N GLU A 80 -12.20 -8.45 -10.03
CA GLU A 80 -13.57 -8.58 -9.53
C GLU A 80 -13.66 -8.52 -7.99
N ALA A 81 -12.51 -8.44 -7.31
CA ALA A 81 -12.47 -8.26 -5.86
C ALA A 81 -13.03 -6.90 -5.48
N ARG A 82 -13.90 -6.87 -4.47
CA ARG A 82 -14.50 -5.63 -3.97
C ARG A 82 -13.92 -5.27 -2.62
N PHE A 83 -13.25 -4.13 -2.52
CA PHE A 83 -12.71 -3.62 -1.26
C PHE A 83 -13.85 -3.20 -0.33
N ALA A 84 -13.89 -3.77 0.86
CA ALA A 84 -14.85 -3.42 1.91
C ALA A 84 -14.25 -2.40 2.87
N SER A 85 -12.98 -2.56 3.25
CA SER A 85 -12.27 -1.60 4.10
C SER A 85 -10.77 -1.68 3.88
N LEU A 86 -10.11 -0.54 4.10
CA LEU A 86 -8.67 -0.42 4.10
C LEU A 86 -8.29 0.46 5.29
N LYS A 87 -7.55 -0.11 6.24
CA LYS A 87 -7.11 0.56 7.46
C LYS A 87 -5.61 0.49 7.55
N ILE A 88 -4.96 1.65 7.60
CA ILE A 88 -3.51 1.72 7.67
C ILE A 88 -3.04 2.57 8.84
N LYS A 89 -1.81 2.31 9.26
CA LYS A 89 -1.04 3.12 10.18
C LYS A 89 0.31 3.41 9.54
N LEU A 90 0.67 4.69 9.47
CA LEU A 90 1.98 5.13 8.99
C LEU A 90 3.03 5.03 10.10
N GLY A 91 4.26 4.70 9.70
CA GLY A 91 5.45 4.67 10.54
C GLY A 91 6.57 5.52 9.92
N ALA A 92 7.70 4.88 9.57
CA ALA A 92 8.84 5.55 8.95
C ALA A 92 8.46 6.22 7.62
N PRO A 93 8.93 7.45 7.35
CA PRO A 93 8.63 8.13 6.10
C PRO A 93 9.28 7.42 4.89
N ASN A 94 8.67 7.56 3.72
CA ASN A 94 9.25 7.17 2.45
C ASN A 94 9.92 8.36 1.78
N TYR A 95 11.23 8.28 1.63
CA TYR A 95 12.04 9.28 0.92
C TYR A 95 12.51 8.78 -0.43
N PRO A 96 12.67 9.67 -1.43
CA PRO A 96 13.29 9.29 -2.70
C PRO A 96 14.68 8.66 -2.50
N GLY A 97 14.97 7.63 -3.30
CA GLY A 97 16.22 6.87 -3.23
C GLY A 97 16.12 5.58 -2.41
N ASP A 98 15.06 5.39 -1.66
CA ASP A 98 14.80 4.16 -0.91
C ASP A 98 13.95 3.17 -1.73
N CYS A 99 13.73 2.00 -1.18
CA CYS A 99 12.82 0.98 -1.72
C CYS A 99 11.91 0.48 -0.61
N MET A 100 10.61 0.44 -0.88
CA MET A 100 9.64 -0.14 0.03
C MET A 100 9.18 -1.50 -0.49
N THR A 101 9.20 -2.52 0.37
CA THR A 101 8.73 -3.86 0.02
C THR A 101 7.48 -4.19 0.82
N PHE A 102 6.40 -4.50 0.11
CA PHE A 102 5.18 -5.03 0.69
C PHE A 102 5.29 -6.54 0.93
N ASN A 103 4.79 -6.96 2.09
CA ASN A 103 4.49 -8.35 2.42
C ASN A 103 3.12 -8.41 3.09
N GLY A 104 2.41 -9.50 2.88
CA GLY A 104 1.09 -9.69 3.46
C GLY A 104 0.66 -11.14 3.46
N ALA A 105 -0.36 -11.43 4.26
CA ALA A 105 -0.96 -12.74 4.36
C ALA A 105 -2.45 -12.63 4.67
N VAL A 106 -3.19 -13.64 4.22
CA VAL A 106 -4.59 -13.85 4.61
C VAL A 106 -4.64 -14.23 6.09
N THR A 107 -5.33 -13.45 6.91
CA THR A 107 -5.43 -13.66 8.35
C THR A 107 -6.80 -14.11 8.80
N HIS A 108 -7.85 -13.83 8.04
CA HIS A 108 -9.21 -14.22 8.38
C HIS A 108 -10.08 -14.40 7.14
N GLN A 109 -11.07 -15.29 7.24
CA GLN A 109 -12.12 -15.50 6.23
C GLN A 109 -13.48 -15.61 6.90
N ASP A 110 -14.48 -14.94 6.30
CA ASP A 110 -15.89 -15.06 6.70
C ASP A 110 -16.69 -15.66 5.55
N PRO A 111 -17.10 -16.94 5.64
CA PRO A 111 -17.86 -17.59 4.57
C PRO A 111 -19.26 -16.99 4.37
N ALA A 112 -19.86 -16.41 5.40
CA ALA A 112 -21.21 -15.84 5.31
C ALA A 112 -21.25 -14.62 4.37
N THR A 113 -20.19 -13.83 4.37
CA THR A 113 -20.07 -12.61 3.55
C THR A 113 -19.07 -12.76 2.42
N ARG A 114 -18.36 -13.90 2.33
CA ARG A 114 -17.24 -14.14 1.39
C ARG A 114 -16.12 -13.08 1.52
N THR A 115 -15.95 -12.61 2.74
CA THR A 115 -14.93 -11.60 3.07
C THR A 115 -13.62 -12.27 3.44
N VAL A 116 -12.53 -11.75 2.90
CA VAL A 116 -11.16 -12.13 3.23
C VAL A 116 -10.47 -10.92 3.84
N GLU A 117 -9.79 -11.12 4.96
CA GLU A 117 -8.96 -10.10 5.59
C GLU A 117 -7.48 -10.40 5.35
N ILE A 118 -6.75 -9.37 4.93
CA ILE A 118 -5.32 -9.42 4.70
C ILE A 118 -4.64 -8.47 5.68
N THR A 119 -3.64 -8.98 6.38
CA THR A 119 -2.72 -8.17 7.19
C THR A 119 -1.44 -7.98 6.40
N LEU A 120 -0.97 -6.75 6.31
CA LEU A 120 0.19 -6.40 5.49
C LEU A 120 1.12 -5.38 6.15
N SER A 121 2.32 -5.30 5.64
CA SER A 121 3.29 -4.25 5.94
C SER A 121 4.03 -3.83 4.69
N GLY A 122 4.42 -2.56 4.62
CA GLY A 122 5.37 -2.02 3.66
C GLY A 122 6.59 -1.53 4.40
N LYS A 123 7.75 -2.15 4.15
CA LYS A 123 8.98 -1.88 4.90
C LYS A 123 10.03 -1.24 4.00
N ASN A 124 10.63 -0.16 4.46
CA ASN A 124 11.78 0.49 3.82
C ASN A 124 13.05 0.31 4.65
N SER A 125 14.13 1.03 4.31
CA SER A 125 15.42 0.93 5.01
C SER A 125 15.37 1.36 6.48
N MET A 126 14.39 2.18 6.86
CA MET A 126 14.22 2.70 8.23
C MET A 126 13.25 1.88 9.08
N GLY A 127 12.52 0.93 8.50
CA GLY A 127 11.52 0.13 9.17
C GLY A 127 10.17 0.13 8.46
N ASN A 128 9.10 -0.13 9.18
CA ASN A 128 7.76 -0.11 8.61
C ASN A 128 7.33 1.31 8.25
N HIS A 129 7.14 1.56 6.95
CA HIS A 129 6.47 2.76 6.47
C HIS A 129 4.97 2.68 6.72
N VAL A 130 4.39 1.51 6.48
CA VAL A 130 2.96 1.26 6.64
C VAL A 130 2.71 -0.14 7.18
N THR A 131 1.73 -0.24 8.05
CA THR A 131 1.11 -1.49 8.47
C THR A 131 -0.40 -1.35 8.32
N GLY A 132 -1.10 -2.45 8.09
CA GLY A 132 -2.53 -2.33 7.95
C GLY A 132 -3.26 -3.64 7.72
N THR A 133 -4.58 -3.50 7.64
CA THR A 133 -5.50 -4.58 7.29
C THR A 133 -6.41 -4.14 6.16
N VAL A 134 -6.67 -5.05 5.24
CA VAL A 134 -7.59 -4.84 4.13
C VAL A 134 -8.62 -5.95 4.14
N ALA A 135 -9.89 -5.58 4.14
CA ALA A 135 -11.00 -6.52 3.96
C ALA A 135 -11.56 -6.38 2.54
N LEU A 136 -11.71 -7.49 1.87
CA LEU A 136 -12.28 -7.54 0.52
C LEU A 136 -13.22 -8.73 0.38
N VAL A 137 -14.21 -8.56 -0.50
CA VAL A 137 -15.16 -9.61 -0.87
C VAL A 137 -14.70 -10.24 -2.18
N LEU A 138 -14.56 -11.56 -2.18
CA LEU A 138 -14.20 -12.35 -3.37
C LEU A 138 -15.41 -13.08 -3.94
N PRO A 139 -15.47 -13.27 -5.29
CA PRO A 139 -16.52 -14.03 -5.94
C PRO A 139 -16.47 -15.52 -5.58
#